data_303215d1cfb93e1f033213e4653e378e
#
_entry.id   303215d1cfb93e1f033213e4653e378e
#
_cell.length_a   1.000
_cell.length_b   1.000
_cell.length_c   1.000
_cell.angle_alpha   90.00
_cell.angle_beta   90.00
_cell.angle_gamma   90.00
#
_symmetry.space_group_name_H-M   'P 1'
#
loop_
_entity.id
_entity.type
_entity.pdbx_description
1 polymer ?
#
loop_
_entity_poly.entity_id
_entity_poly.type
_entity_poly.pdbx_seq_one_letter_code
_entity_poly.pdbx_strand_id
1 'polypeptide(L)'
;MSVLVVGSVAYDTVHTASESRENALGGSATYFSIACRYFNEVSLVAVVGSDFKNDDLDLFNSQQIDISGLESAIGDTFRWGGEYELDSNRRKSLFTDLNVFADFSPNLLPNHQNSDYLF
;
A
#
# COMPACT_ATOMS: atom_id res chain seq x y z
N MET A 1 -4.82 20.67 4.72
CA MET A 1 -4.16 19.89 5.79
C MET A 1 -3.34 18.77 5.17
N SER A 2 -2.25 18.43 5.77
CA SER A 2 -1.37 17.38 5.28
C SER A 2 -1.41 16.14 6.18
N VAL A 3 -1.41 14.98 5.56
CA VAL A 3 -1.42 13.69 6.26
C VAL A 3 -0.23 12.87 5.79
N LEU A 4 0.58 12.41 6.74
CA LEU A 4 1.64 11.45 6.50
C LEU A 4 1.10 10.05 6.71
N VAL A 5 1.20 9.21 5.70
CA VAL A 5 0.75 7.82 5.75
C VAL A 5 1.98 6.91 5.74
N VAL A 6 2.11 6.10 6.78
CA VAL A 6 3.20 5.13 6.93
C VAL A 6 2.59 3.75 7.05
N GLY A 7 2.90 2.85 6.16
CA GLY A 7 2.36 1.50 6.27
C GLY A 7 2.59 0.64 5.05
N SER A 8 1.71 -0.34 4.87
CA SER A 8 1.91 -1.34 3.85
C SER A 8 1.39 -0.92 2.49
N VAL A 9 2.22 -1.19 1.49
CA VAL A 9 1.88 -1.23 0.08
C VAL A 9 2.13 -2.65 -0.38
N ALA A 10 1.14 -3.29 -0.94
CA ALA A 10 1.17 -4.73 -1.23
C ALA A 10 0.53 -5.04 -2.57
N TYR A 11 0.82 -6.23 -3.06
CA TYR A 11 0.03 -6.86 -4.10
C TYR A 11 -0.87 -7.91 -3.48
N ASP A 12 -2.17 -7.70 -3.58
CA ASP A 12 -3.17 -8.56 -2.98
C ASP A 12 -3.77 -9.51 -4.01
N THR A 13 -3.91 -10.77 -3.62
CA THR A 13 -4.64 -11.78 -4.37
C THR A 13 -5.91 -12.11 -3.61
N VAL A 14 -7.05 -11.88 -4.23
CA VAL A 14 -8.35 -12.02 -3.59
C VAL A 14 -9.22 -13.00 -4.36
N HIS A 15 -9.69 -14.02 -3.66
CA HIS A 15 -10.63 -14.99 -4.18
C HIS A 15 -11.99 -14.82 -3.51
N THR A 16 -13.02 -14.73 -4.34
CA THR A 16 -14.41 -14.77 -3.90
C THR A 16 -15.09 -15.96 -4.57
N ALA A 17 -16.34 -16.25 -4.20
CA ALA A 17 -17.07 -17.34 -4.83
C ALA A 17 -17.29 -17.15 -6.34
N SER A 18 -17.29 -15.91 -6.82
CA SER A 18 -17.58 -15.58 -8.22
C SER A 18 -16.39 -15.02 -8.98
N GLU A 19 -15.38 -14.51 -8.31
CA GLU A 19 -14.25 -13.83 -8.95
C GLU A 19 -12.94 -14.14 -8.27
N SER A 20 -11.87 -13.98 -9.04
CA SER A 20 -10.50 -14.06 -8.53
C SER A 20 -9.71 -12.90 -9.12
N ARG A 21 -8.97 -12.20 -8.27
CA ARG A 21 -8.11 -11.11 -8.68
C ARG A 21 -6.74 -11.30 -8.10
N GLU A 22 -5.73 -11.42 -8.95
CA GLU A 22 -4.37 -11.70 -8.55
C GLU A 22 -3.49 -10.46 -8.65
N ASN A 23 -2.60 -10.28 -7.67
CA ASN A 23 -1.58 -9.23 -7.65
C ASN A 23 -2.15 -7.83 -7.92
N ALA A 24 -3.28 -7.52 -7.31
CA ALA A 24 -3.87 -6.19 -7.37
C ALA A 24 -3.21 -5.28 -6.35
N LEU A 25 -2.97 -4.02 -6.72
CA LEU A 25 -2.41 -3.04 -5.80
C LEU A 25 -3.29 -2.88 -4.57
N GLY A 26 -2.70 -3.04 -3.40
CA GLY A 26 -3.38 -3.01 -2.12
C GLY A 26 -2.45 -2.61 -0.98
N GLY A 27 -2.79 -3.08 0.22
CA GLY A 27 -2.15 -2.68 1.45
C GLY A 27 -2.89 -1.53 2.12
N SER A 28 -2.80 -1.46 3.44
CA SER A 28 -3.53 -0.46 4.23
C SER A 28 -3.15 0.97 3.87
N ALA A 29 -1.87 1.24 3.64
CA ALA A 29 -1.40 2.56 3.27
C ALA A 29 -1.89 2.99 1.89
N THR A 30 -1.98 2.07 0.94
CA THR A 30 -2.51 2.36 -0.40
C THR A 30 -3.97 2.81 -0.33
N TYR A 31 -4.82 2.02 0.31
CA TYR A 31 -6.24 2.33 0.40
C TYR A 31 -6.50 3.62 1.16
N PHE A 32 -5.82 3.81 2.28
CA PHE A 32 -5.97 5.03 3.06
C PHE A 32 -5.53 6.27 2.29
N SER A 33 -4.39 6.19 1.61
CA SER A 33 -3.85 7.32 0.84
C SER A 33 -4.80 7.74 -0.29
N ILE A 34 -5.33 6.77 -1.02
CA ILE A 34 -6.26 7.03 -2.13
C ILE A 34 -7.57 7.66 -1.61
N ALA A 35 -8.10 7.18 -0.49
CA ALA A 35 -9.30 7.75 0.10
C ALA A 35 -9.04 9.14 0.69
N CYS A 36 -7.94 9.31 1.40
CA CYS A 36 -7.59 10.54 2.10
C CYS A 36 -7.28 11.70 1.15
N ARG A 37 -6.74 11.41 -0.03
CA ARG A 37 -6.31 12.43 -0.99
C ARG A 37 -7.46 13.33 -1.47
N TYR A 38 -8.70 12.89 -1.36
CA TYR A 38 -9.85 13.71 -1.71
C TYR A 38 -10.08 14.87 -0.75
N PHE A 39 -9.51 14.81 0.44
CA PHE A 39 -9.75 15.77 1.52
C PHE A 39 -8.48 16.48 2.00
N ASN A 40 -7.31 15.89 1.73
CA ASN A 40 -6.05 16.37 2.30
C ASN A 40 -4.91 16.17 1.30
N GLU A 41 -3.79 16.86 1.56
CA GLU A 41 -2.52 16.53 0.94
C GLU A 41 -1.96 15.26 1.60
N VAL A 42 -1.53 14.30 0.81
CA VAL A 42 -1.05 13.00 1.31
C VAL A 42 0.39 12.76 0.89
N SER A 43 1.22 12.41 1.85
CA SER A 43 2.57 11.90 1.64
C SER A 43 2.63 10.46 2.11
N LEU A 44 3.12 9.56 1.26
CA LEU A 44 3.20 8.13 1.52
C LEU A 44 4.64 7.72 1.82
N VAL A 45 4.85 7.09 2.97
CA VAL A 45 6.12 6.46 3.36
C VAL A 45 5.90 4.96 3.43
N ALA A 46 6.56 4.23 2.54
CA ALA A 46 6.40 2.79 2.41
C ALA A 46 7.63 2.20 1.72
N VAL A 47 7.66 0.89 1.60
CA VAL A 47 8.69 0.17 0.84
C VAL A 47 8.03 -0.77 -0.15
N VAL A 48 8.59 -0.81 -1.37
CA VAL A 48 8.20 -1.75 -2.43
C VAL A 48 9.44 -2.47 -2.94
N GLY A 49 9.24 -3.60 -3.59
CA GLY A 49 10.33 -4.35 -4.21
C GLY A 49 10.66 -3.87 -5.61
N SER A 50 11.67 -4.49 -6.19
CA SER A 50 12.08 -4.23 -7.57
C SER A 50 11.04 -4.68 -8.60
N ASP A 51 10.08 -5.49 -8.19
CA ASP A 51 8.95 -5.95 -9.01
C ASP A 51 7.77 -4.98 -9.06
N PHE A 52 7.86 -3.85 -8.34
CA PHE A 52 6.76 -2.88 -8.31
C PHE A 52 6.56 -2.24 -9.68
N LYS A 53 5.31 -2.25 -10.15
CA LYS A 53 4.99 -1.85 -11.53
C LYS A 53 4.99 -0.34 -11.69
N ASN A 54 5.48 0.12 -12.84
CA ASN A 54 5.44 1.55 -13.19
C ASN A 54 4.02 2.07 -13.27
N ASP A 55 3.06 1.27 -13.71
CA ASP A 55 1.64 1.66 -13.75
C ASP A 55 1.11 2.01 -12.35
N ASP A 56 1.57 1.31 -11.33
CA ASP A 56 1.16 1.57 -9.95
C ASP A 56 1.83 2.83 -9.39
N LEU A 57 3.09 3.10 -9.76
CA LEU A 57 3.72 4.39 -9.46
C LEU A 57 2.97 5.55 -10.13
N ASP A 58 2.60 5.36 -11.39
CA ASP A 58 1.83 6.35 -12.15
C ASP A 58 0.47 6.61 -11.53
N LEU A 59 -0.15 5.57 -10.97
CA LEU A 59 -1.42 5.71 -10.25
C LEU A 59 -1.27 6.66 -9.05
N PHE A 60 -0.27 6.45 -8.22
CA PHE A 60 -0.02 7.33 -7.08
C PHE A 60 0.21 8.78 -7.53
N ASN A 61 1.02 8.97 -8.57
CA ASN A 61 1.29 10.29 -9.11
C ASN A 61 0.04 10.95 -9.69
N SER A 62 -0.79 10.19 -10.41
CA SER A 62 -2.05 10.70 -10.97
C SER A 62 -3.06 11.09 -9.89
N GLN A 63 -2.98 10.47 -8.73
CA GLN A 63 -3.81 10.79 -7.57
C GLN A 63 -3.20 11.89 -6.70
N GLN A 64 -2.09 12.50 -7.13
CA GLN A 64 -1.40 13.58 -6.42
C GLN A 64 -0.92 13.18 -5.02
N ILE A 65 -0.57 11.91 -4.85
CA ILE A 65 0.04 11.41 -3.62
C ILE A 65 1.55 11.59 -3.74
N ASP A 66 2.15 12.26 -2.75
CA ASP A 66 3.60 12.43 -2.70
C ASP A 66 4.25 11.11 -2.34
N ILE A 67 5.00 10.53 -3.28
CA ILE A 67 5.72 9.26 -3.10
C ILE A 67 7.23 9.45 -2.96
N SER A 68 7.69 10.63 -2.59
CA SER A 68 9.12 10.86 -2.33
C SER A 68 9.66 9.98 -1.19
N GLY A 69 8.78 9.54 -0.30
CA GLY A 69 9.10 8.61 0.78
C GLY A 69 8.88 7.14 0.45
N LEU A 70 8.54 6.81 -0.79
CA LEU A 70 8.39 5.42 -1.21
C LEU A 70 9.76 4.84 -1.57
N GLU A 71 10.24 3.90 -0.75
CA GLU A 71 11.52 3.25 -0.96
C GLU A 71 11.38 2.06 -1.90
N SER A 72 12.38 1.85 -2.75
CA SER A 72 12.52 0.64 -3.56
C SER A 72 13.67 -0.19 -3.03
N ALA A 73 13.39 -1.41 -2.61
CA ALA A 73 14.39 -2.35 -2.10
C ALA A 73 14.57 -3.52 -3.07
N ILE A 74 15.72 -4.19 -2.97
CA ILE A 74 15.98 -5.40 -3.76
C ILE A 74 15.15 -6.54 -3.18
N GLY A 75 14.32 -7.14 -4.01
CA GLY A 75 13.42 -8.22 -3.62
C GLY A 75 12.00 -7.97 -4.10
N ASP A 76 11.07 -8.77 -3.60
CA ASP A 76 9.68 -8.67 -3.99
C ASP A 76 8.90 -7.76 -3.06
N THR A 77 7.89 -7.10 -3.61
CA THR A 77 6.90 -6.33 -2.85
C THR A 77 6.10 -7.26 -1.94
N PHE A 78 5.64 -6.76 -0.80
CA PHE A 78 4.77 -7.47 0.12
C PHE A 78 3.56 -8.04 -0.63
N ARG A 79 3.26 -9.31 -0.39
CA ARG A 79 2.12 -10.00 -0.99
C ARG A 79 1.23 -10.60 0.07
N TRP A 80 -0.06 -10.43 -0.15
CA TRP A 80 -1.09 -11.01 0.69
C TRP A 80 -2.14 -11.67 -0.19
N GLY A 81 -2.62 -12.83 0.23
CA GLY A 81 -3.72 -13.50 -0.45
C GLY A 81 -4.80 -13.89 0.53
N GLY A 82 -6.04 -13.72 0.14
CA GLY A 82 -7.17 -14.04 0.98
C GLY A 82 -8.36 -14.54 0.19
N GLU A 83 -9.24 -15.25 0.88
CA GLU A 83 -10.49 -15.76 0.39
C GLU A 83 -11.63 -15.18 1.21
N TYR A 84 -12.65 -14.66 0.54
CA TYR A 84 -13.84 -14.12 1.17
C TYR A 84 -15.02 -15.08 0.97
N GLU A 85 -15.69 -15.41 2.08
CA GLU A 85 -16.91 -16.24 2.04
C GLU A 85 -18.13 -15.38 1.75
N LEU A 86 -19.05 -15.92 0.92
CA LEU A 86 -20.23 -15.21 0.44
C LEU A 86 -21.20 -14.80 1.55
N ASP A 87 -21.39 -15.67 2.55
CA ASP A 87 -22.52 -15.54 3.47
C ASP A 87 -22.16 -15.02 4.85
N SER A 88 -20.87 -14.83 5.16
CA SER A 88 -20.46 -14.58 6.55
C SER A 88 -19.55 -13.37 6.75
N ASN A 89 -19.20 -12.63 5.71
CA ASN A 89 -18.19 -11.57 5.78
C ASN A 89 -16.84 -12.04 6.34
N ARG A 90 -16.62 -13.35 6.37
CA ARG A 90 -15.39 -13.94 6.85
C ARG A 90 -14.32 -13.87 5.78
N ARG A 91 -13.13 -13.56 6.23
CA ARG A 91 -11.93 -13.54 5.42
C ARG A 91 -10.97 -14.61 5.93
N LYS A 92 -10.49 -15.45 5.04
CA LYS A 92 -9.45 -16.42 5.32
C LYS A 92 -8.17 -16.00 4.64
N SER A 93 -7.11 -15.77 5.40
CA SER A 93 -5.79 -15.51 4.81
C SER A 93 -5.20 -16.81 4.28
N LEU A 94 -4.85 -16.79 2.98
CA LEU A 94 -4.22 -17.94 2.33
C LEU A 94 -2.70 -17.88 2.43
N PHE A 95 -2.13 -16.67 2.28
CA PHE A 95 -0.70 -16.46 2.46
C PHE A 95 -0.43 -15.01 2.84
N THR A 96 0.69 -14.79 3.51
CA THR A 96 1.22 -13.47 3.85
C THR A 96 2.72 -13.53 3.68
N ASP A 97 3.21 -12.97 2.56
CA ASP A 97 4.63 -12.93 2.24
C ASP A 97 5.12 -11.50 2.42
N LEU A 98 5.74 -11.21 3.55
CA LEU A 98 6.19 -9.87 3.88
C LEU A 98 7.24 -9.33 2.89
N ASN A 99 8.13 -10.20 2.42
CA ASN A 99 9.18 -9.85 1.45
C ASN A 99 9.96 -8.62 1.93
N VAL A 100 10.10 -7.57 1.11
CA VAL A 100 10.85 -6.37 1.51
C VAL A 100 10.22 -5.63 2.70
N PHE A 101 8.94 -5.84 2.96
CA PHE A 101 8.25 -5.19 4.08
C PHE A 101 8.71 -5.74 5.44
N ALA A 102 9.24 -6.95 5.49
CA ALA A 102 9.72 -7.57 6.74
C ALA A 102 10.78 -6.72 7.46
N ASP A 103 11.62 -6.06 6.69
CA ASP A 103 12.72 -5.24 7.22
C ASP A 103 12.43 -3.74 7.10
N PHE A 104 11.17 -3.37 6.89
CA PHE A 104 10.80 -1.98 6.69
C PHE A 104 11.08 -1.15 7.93
N SER A 105 11.92 -0.12 7.74
CA SER A 105 12.19 0.89 8.74
C SER A 105 11.85 2.25 8.12
N PRO A 106 10.76 2.88 8.52
CA PRO A 106 10.34 4.14 7.93
C PRO A 106 11.41 5.22 8.02
N ASN A 107 11.69 5.86 6.90
CA ASN A 107 12.63 6.95 6.82
C ASN A 107 11.89 8.22 6.43
N LEU A 108 11.77 9.14 7.37
CA LEU A 108 11.04 10.38 7.16
C LEU A 108 11.96 11.46 6.60
N LEU A 109 11.54 12.04 5.48
CA LEU A 109 12.18 13.21 4.92
C LEU A 109 11.83 14.45 5.76
N PRO A 110 12.63 15.54 5.67
CA PRO A 110 12.36 16.75 6.47
C PRO A 110 10.94 17.31 6.32
N ASN A 111 10.39 17.29 5.10
CA ASN A 111 9.03 17.78 4.86
C ASN A 111 7.95 16.92 5.51
N HIS A 112 8.21 15.63 5.75
CA HIS A 112 7.25 14.74 6.40
C HIS A 112 7.01 15.11 7.87
N GLN A 113 8.02 15.66 8.52
CA GLN A 113 7.94 16.03 9.93
C GLN A 113 7.00 17.21 10.20
N ASN A 114 6.61 17.92 9.15
CA ASN A 114 5.70 19.07 9.25
C ASN A 114 4.25 18.68 8.90
N SER A 115 3.96 17.40 8.76
CA SER A 115 2.61 16.94 8.49
C SER A 115 1.69 17.17 9.69
N ASP A 116 0.44 17.51 9.42
CA ASP A 116 -0.54 17.81 10.47
C ASP A 116 -1.03 16.53 11.17
N TYR A 117 -1.12 15.44 10.43
CA TYR A 117 -1.61 14.16 10.93
C TYR A 117 -0.74 13.01 10.47
N LEU A 118 -0.76 11.93 11.25
CA LEU A 118 -0.08 10.67 10.95
C LEU A 118 -1.10 9.52 10.98
N PHE A 119 -1.07 8.73 9.92
CA PHE A 119 -1.78 7.45 9.86
C PHE A 119 -0.79 6.30 9.75
#